data_445e35f33eb23d0d8c124a52cd92caa8
#
_entry.id   445e35f33eb23d0d8c124a52cd92caa8
#
_cell.length_a   1.000
_cell.length_b   1.000
_cell.length_c   1.000
_cell.angle_alpha   90.00
_cell.angle_beta   90.00
_cell.angle_gamma   90.00
#
_symmetry.space_group_name_H-M   'P 1'
#
loop_
_entity.id
_entity.type
_entity.pdbx_description
1 polymer ?
#
loop_
_entity_poly.entity_id
_entity_poly.type
_entity_poly.pdbx_seq_one_letter_code
_entity_poly.pdbx_strand_id
1 'polypeptide(L)'
;LHKAIRRQRQMCIRDSFYVVSFIKDLRAGKLTECLERIRAFFASIPNDLENKQEKHYQTIFYLLFRLMGQYVDVEVKSAIGRADVVVKLHDAIYVFEFKVDGTPEEALEQINSKGYAIPYQPDHRSVVKIGVNFDSTTRTIGDWVIAEE
;
A
#
# COMPACT_ATOMS: atom_id res chain seq x y z
N LEU A 1 -3.63 22.50 -24.09
CA LEU A 1 -2.41 22.49 -23.28
C LEU A 1 -2.64 22.92 -21.84
N HIS A 2 -3.31 24.06 -21.62
CA HIS A 2 -3.59 24.56 -20.26
C HIS A 2 -4.55 23.65 -19.46
N LYS A 3 -5.52 23.00 -20.08
CA LYS A 3 -6.44 22.06 -19.43
C LYS A 3 -5.72 20.78 -18.98
N ALA A 4 -4.77 20.27 -19.78
CA ALA A 4 -4.00 19.09 -19.41
C ALA A 4 -3.05 19.35 -18.24
N ILE A 5 -2.40 20.53 -18.21
CA ILE A 5 -1.51 20.95 -17.12
C ILE A 5 -2.30 21.15 -15.82
N ARG A 6 -3.50 21.74 -15.89
CA ARG A 6 -4.39 21.89 -14.70
C ARG A 6 -4.87 20.55 -14.18
N ARG A 7 -5.20 19.59 -15.03
CA ARG A 7 -5.56 18.21 -14.62
C ARG A 7 -4.40 17.52 -13.92
N GLN A 8 -3.18 17.62 -14.45
CA GLN A 8 -2.00 17.05 -13.80
C GLN A 8 -1.71 17.67 -12.44
N ARG A 9 -1.84 18.99 -12.29
CA ARG A 9 -1.69 19.69 -11.01
C ARG A 9 -2.76 19.27 -10.00
N GLN A 10 -4.01 19.13 -10.42
CA GLN A 10 -5.09 18.66 -9.54
C GLN A 10 -4.89 17.21 -9.11
N MET A 11 -4.42 16.34 -10.00
CA MET A 11 -4.08 14.95 -9.66
C MET A 11 -2.92 14.89 -8.66
N CYS A 12 -1.85 15.67 -8.84
CA CYS A 12 -0.72 15.72 -7.91
C CYS A 12 -1.12 16.23 -6.52
N ILE A 13 -1.96 17.27 -6.43
CA ILE A 13 -2.46 17.81 -5.15
C ILE A 13 -3.36 16.77 -4.46
N ARG A 14 -4.22 16.10 -5.20
CA ARG A 14 -5.12 15.05 -4.71
C ARG A 14 -4.33 13.85 -4.18
N ASP A 15 -3.33 13.39 -4.92
CA ASP A 15 -2.46 12.28 -4.54
C ASP A 15 -1.64 12.63 -3.30
N SER A 16 -1.10 13.84 -3.21
CA SER A 16 -0.39 14.33 -2.03
C SER A 16 -1.28 14.37 -0.79
N PHE A 17 -2.55 14.78 -0.94
CA PHE A 17 -3.53 14.78 0.15
C PHE A 17 -3.80 13.37 0.67
N TYR A 18 -3.98 12.39 -0.21
CA TYR A 18 -4.18 10.99 0.17
C TYR A 18 -2.96 10.43 0.89
N VAL A 19 -1.77 10.67 0.35
CA VAL A 19 -0.50 10.20 0.96
C VAL A 19 -0.33 10.76 2.37
N VAL A 20 -0.54 12.04 2.57
CA VAL A 20 -0.47 12.69 3.90
C VAL A 20 -1.49 12.07 4.86
N SER A 21 -2.70 11.80 4.39
CA SER A 21 -3.75 11.16 5.19
C SER A 21 -3.38 9.74 5.60
N PHE A 22 -2.78 8.96 4.71
CA PHE A 22 -2.30 7.60 5.03
C PHE A 22 -1.23 7.63 6.12
N ILE A 23 -0.28 8.55 6.02
CA ILE A 23 0.79 8.70 7.00
C ILE A 23 0.22 9.12 8.36
N LYS A 24 -0.72 10.05 8.39
CA LYS A 24 -1.40 10.49 9.61
C LYS A 24 -2.11 9.32 10.30
N ASP A 25 -2.84 8.50 9.54
CA ASP A 25 -3.53 7.34 10.07
C ASP A 25 -2.55 6.32 10.66
N LEU A 26 -1.46 6.03 9.95
CA LEU A 26 -0.43 5.10 10.45
C LEU A 26 0.24 5.61 11.72
N ARG A 27 0.57 6.90 11.78
CA ARG A 27 1.18 7.52 12.97
C ARG A 27 0.25 7.52 14.18
N ALA A 28 -1.04 7.59 13.94
CA ALA A 28 -2.06 7.53 14.98
C ALA A 28 -2.42 6.09 15.40
N GLY A 29 -1.79 5.08 14.80
CA GLY A 29 -2.12 3.68 15.02
C GLY A 29 -3.45 3.24 14.41
N LYS A 30 -3.99 4.03 13.48
CA LYS A 30 -5.27 3.77 12.81
C LYS A 30 -5.06 3.03 11.48
N LEU A 31 -4.56 1.81 11.56
CA LEU A 31 -4.23 1.01 10.39
C LEU A 31 -5.47 0.66 9.55
N THR A 32 -6.58 0.32 10.19
CA THR A 32 -7.83 -0.01 9.49
C THR A 32 -8.34 1.19 8.69
N GLU A 33 -8.32 2.37 9.27
CA GLU A 33 -8.72 3.61 8.59
C GLU A 33 -7.79 3.92 7.43
N CYS A 34 -6.49 3.67 7.57
CA CYS A 34 -5.53 3.81 6.49
C CYS A 34 -5.86 2.89 5.31
N LEU A 35 -6.13 1.62 5.59
CA LEU A 35 -6.51 0.63 4.56
C LEU A 35 -7.83 0.98 3.88
N GLU A 36 -8.82 1.47 4.63
CA GLU A 36 -10.08 1.96 4.08
C GLU A 36 -9.87 3.16 3.14
N ARG A 37 -8.97 4.08 3.48
CA ARG A 37 -8.62 5.20 2.61
C ARG A 37 -7.90 4.74 1.35
N ILE A 38 -7.01 3.77 1.46
CA ILE A 38 -6.32 3.18 0.29
C ILE A 38 -7.35 2.50 -0.61
N ARG A 39 -8.32 1.78 -0.04
CA ARG A 39 -9.44 1.19 -0.78
C ARG A 39 -10.21 2.25 -1.56
N ALA A 40 -10.59 3.34 -0.92
CA ALA A 40 -11.31 4.44 -1.56
C ALA A 40 -10.47 5.12 -2.65
N PHE A 41 -9.18 5.27 -2.43
CA PHE A 41 -8.26 5.82 -3.42
C PHE A 41 -8.25 4.98 -4.70
N PHE A 42 -8.06 3.67 -4.60
CA PHE A 42 -8.07 2.79 -5.77
C PHE A 42 -9.44 2.79 -6.48
N ALA A 43 -10.52 2.81 -5.72
CA ALA A 43 -11.87 2.85 -6.27
C ALA A 43 -12.15 4.16 -7.04
N SER A 44 -11.45 5.24 -6.70
CA SER A 44 -11.61 6.54 -7.36
C SER A 44 -10.84 6.66 -8.69
N ILE A 45 -9.98 5.69 -9.03
CA ILE A 45 -9.20 5.73 -10.26
C ILE A 45 -10.13 5.49 -11.46
N PRO A 46 -10.12 6.37 -12.49
CA PRO A 46 -11.02 6.24 -13.63
C PRO A 46 -10.82 4.94 -14.40
N ASN A 47 -11.93 4.36 -14.85
CA ASN A 47 -11.98 3.10 -15.58
C ASN A 47 -11.53 3.20 -17.04
N ASP A 48 -11.22 4.39 -17.54
CA ASP A 48 -10.98 4.68 -18.94
C ASP A 48 -9.62 4.16 -19.48
N LEU A 49 -8.80 3.60 -18.61
CA LEU A 49 -7.55 3.00 -19.00
C LEU A 49 -7.82 1.57 -19.48
N GLU A 50 -7.74 1.35 -20.78
CA GLU A 50 -8.02 0.08 -21.45
C GLU A 50 -7.10 -1.08 -21.01
N ASN A 51 -6.00 -0.78 -20.36
CA ASN A 51 -5.05 -1.77 -19.86
C ASN A 51 -5.35 -2.17 -18.43
N LYS A 52 -6.37 -2.99 -18.25
CA LYS A 52 -6.80 -3.58 -16.96
C LYS A 52 -5.91 -4.74 -16.53
N GLN A 53 -4.60 -4.63 -16.70
CA GLN A 53 -3.69 -5.71 -16.33
C GLN A 53 -3.28 -5.58 -14.85
N GLU A 54 -3.11 -6.70 -14.22
CA GLU A 54 -2.55 -6.86 -12.88
C GLU A 54 -1.36 -5.94 -12.61
N LYS A 55 -0.48 -5.79 -13.59
CA LYS A 55 0.69 -4.90 -13.53
C LYS A 55 0.35 -3.43 -13.28
N HIS A 56 -0.80 -2.97 -13.75
CA HIS A 56 -1.21 -1.56 -13.60
C HIS A 56 -1.49 -1.23 -12.14
N TYR A 57 -2.22 -2.08 -11.44
CA TYR A 57 -2.56 -1.87 -10.03
C TYR A 57 -1.33 -2.02 -9.13
N GLN A 58 -0.46 -2.95 -9.43
CA GLN A 58 0.81 -3.11 -8.74
C GLN A 58 1.69 -1.87 -8.90
N THR A 59 1.72 -1.30 -10.10
CA THR A 59 2.45 -0.07 -10.38
C THR A 59 1.92 1.10 -9.57
N ILE A 60 0.60 1.26 -9.50
CA ILE A 60 -0.03 2.33 -8.70
C ILE A 60 0.26 2.14 -7.21
N PHE A 61 0.15 0.92 -6.70
CA PHE A 61 0.48 0.59 -5.31
C PHE A 61 1.94 0.90 -4.99
N TYR A 62 2.84 0.48 -5.88
CA TYR A 62 4.27 0.79 -5.78
C TYR A 62 4.53 2.30 -5.74
N LEU A 63 3.95 3.06 -6.67
CA LEU A 63 4.11 4.51 -6.74
C LEU A 63 3.55 5.21 -5.52
N LEU A 64 2.42 4.76 -4.99
CA LEU A 64 1.80 5.30 -3.78
C LEU A 64 2.77 5.22 -2.60
N PHE A 65 3.37 4.06 -2.37
CA PHE A 65 4.32 3.88 -1.27
C PHE A 65 5.65 4.57 -1.53
N ARG A 66 6.07 4.68 -2.78
CA ARG A 66 7.24 5.49 -3.15
C ARG A 66 7.03 6.97 -2.81
N LEU A 67 5.84 7.50 -3.07
CA LEU A 67 5.49 8.86 -2.68
C LEU A 67 5.49 9.04 -1.15
N MET A 68 4.99 8.05 -0.42
CA MET A 68 5.06 8.05 1.05
C MET A 68 6.50 8.13 1.55
N GLY A 69 7.45 7.54 0.81
CA GLY A 69 8.87 7.55 1.13
C GLY A 69 9.51 8.95 1.17
N GLN A 70 8.84 9.97 0.64
CA GLN A 70 9.29 11.36 0.76
C GLN A 70 9.07 11.93 2.17
N TYR A 71 8.19 11.32 2.96
CA TYR A 71 7.77 11.82 4.28
C TYR A 71 8.18 10.89 5.41
N VAL A 72 8.27 9.60 5.16
CA VAL A 72 8.62 8.57 6.14
C VAL A 72 9.56 7.55 5.50
N ASP A 73 10.23 6.74 6.32
CA ASP A 73 11.13 5.71 5.83
C ASP A 73 10.33 4.52 5.27
N VAL A 74 10.39 4.34 3.97
CA VAL A 74 9.67 3.27 3.25
C VAL A 74 10.66 2.50 2.38
N GLU A 75 10.66 1.18 2.53
CA GLU A 75 11.32 0.26 1.61
C GLU A 75 10.28 -0.42 0.74
N VAL A 76 10.45 -0.34 -0.57
CA VAL A 76 9.55 -1.00 -1.52
C VAL A 76 10.34 -2.00 -2.34
N LYS A 77 9.93 -3.27 -2.30
CA LYS A 77 10.46 -4.34 -3.13
C LYS A 77 9.35 -4.81 -4.05
N SER A 78 9.57 -4.69 -5.34
CA SER A 78 8.62 -5.13 -6.36
C SER A 78 9.24 -6.22 -7.22
N ALA A 79 8.54 -7.33 -7.36
CA ALA A 79 8.84 -8.39 -8.31
C ALA A 79 7.55 -8.75 -9.05
N ILE A 80 7.66 -9.47 -10.16
CA ILE A 80 6.49 -9.87 -10.96
C ILE A 80 5.49 -10.63 -10.06
N GLY A 81 4.27 -10.10 -9.95
CA GLY A 81 3.18 -10.70 -9.19
C GLY A 81 3.12 -10.38 -7.70
N ARG A 82 4.00 -9.50 -7.17
CA ARG A 82 3.98 -9.13 -5.73
C ARG A 82 4.70 -7.81 -5.48
N ALA A 83 4.24 -7.15 -4.43
CA ALA A 83 4.92 -5.98 -3.89
C ALA A 83 4.99 -6.12 -2.37
N ASP A 84 6.21 -6.04 -1.85
CA ASP A 84 6.47 -6.00 -0.42
C ASP A 84 6.80 -4.55 -0.06
N VAL A 85 6.20 -4.06 0.97
CA VAL A 85 6.44 -2.69 1.45
C VAL A 85 6.69 -2.73 2.95
N VAL A 86 7.75 -2.06 3.38
CA VAL A 86 8.03 -1.87 4.79
C VAL A 86 8.01 -0.38 5.10
N VAL A 87 7.09 0.03 5.97
CA VAL A 87 6.97 1.40 6.45
C VAL A 87 7.48 1.46 7.89
N LYS A 88 8.55 2.24 8.10
CA LYS A 88 9.17 2.38 9.42
C LYS A 88 8.77 3.70 10.04
N LEU A 89 8.03 3.63 11.13
CA LEU A 89 7.65 4.79 11.94
C LEU A 89 8.42 4.76 13.26
N HIS A 90 8.25 5.80 14.08
CA HIS A 90 8.98 5.96 15.34
C HIS A 90 8.74 4.80 16.31
N ASP A 91 7.51 4.30 16.39
CA ASP A 91 7.05 3.31 17.37
C ASP A 91 6.59 1.99 16.77
N ALA A 92 6.48 1.89 15.45
CA ALA A 92 6.00 0.70 14.77
C ALA A 92 6.64 0.53 13.39
N ILE A 93 6.78 -0.73 12.98
CA ILE A 93 7.21 -1.12 11.64
C ILE A 93 6.06 -1.90 11.01
N TYR A 94 5.58 -1.44 9.87
CA TYR A 94 4.50 -2.08 9.12
C TYR A 94 5.07 -2.82 7.93
N VAL A 95 4.80 -4.12 7.85
CA VAL A 95 5.24 -4.98 6.74
C VAL A 95 4.01 -5.39 5.93
N PHE A 96 3.91 -4.90 4.72
CA PHE A 96 2.79 -5.19 3.81
C PHE A 96 3.22 -6.17 2.73
N GLU A 97 2.41 -7.15 2.47
CA GLU A 97 2.46 -7.98 1.27
C GLU A 97 1.16 -7.80 0.50
N PHE A 98 1.29 -7.50 -0.78
CA PHE A 98 0.17 -7.19 -1.65
C PHE A 98 0.02 -8.29 -2.70
N LYS A 99 -1.16 -8.89 -2.76
CA LYS A 99 -1.53 -9.89 -3.78
C LYS A 99 -2.69 -9.41 -4.62
N VAL A 100 -2.76 -9.88 -5.86
CA VAL A 100 -3.85 -9.63 -6.79
C VAL A 100 -4.60 -10.93 -7.02
N ASP A 101 -5.92 -10.91 -6.80
CA ASP A 101 -6.83 -12.06 -7.00
C ASP A 101 -6.39 -13.34 -6.25
N GLY A 102 -5.78 -13.15 -5.08
CA GLY A 102 -5.46 -14.21 -4.15
C GLY A 102 -6.26 -14.08 -2.87
N THR A 103 -5.64 -14.39 -1.73
CA THR A 103 -6.23 -14.18 -0.41
C THR A 103 -5.27 -13.38 0.49
N PRO A 104 -5.80 -12.61 1.46
CA PRO A 104 -4.94 -11.90 2.41
C PRO A 104 -4.17 -12.85 3.31
N GLU A 105 -4.71 -14.03 3.59
CA GLU A 105 -4.05 -15.09 4.36
C GLU A 105 -2.80 -15.61 3.63
N GLU A 106 -2.89 -15.81 2.32
CA GLU A 106 -1.74 -16.19 1.48
C GLU A 106 -0.66 -15.12 1.50
N ALA A 107 -1.05 -13.85 1.47
CA ALA A 107 -0.12 -12.74 1.57
C ALA A 107 0.58 -12.74 2.93
N LEU A 108 -0.15 -12.91 4.02
CA LEU A 108 0.40 -12.99 5.37
C LEU A 108 1.36 -14.18 5.52
N GLU A 109 0.96 -15.35 5.01
CA GLU A 109 1.80 -16.54 5.00
C GLU A 109 3.11 -16.30 4.25
N GLN A 110 3.07 -15.54 3.18
CA GLN A 110 4.25 -15.20 2.40
C GLN A 110 5.22 -14.31 3.18
N ILE A 111 4.71 -13.35 3.95
CA ILE A 111 5.53 -12.56 4.87
C ILE A 111 6.25 -13.48 5.86
N ASN A 112 5.55 -14.44 6.42
CA ASN A 112 6.09 -15.37 7.41
C ASN A 112 7.08 -16.36 6.78
N SER A 113 6.73 -17.01 5.68
CA SER A 113 7.56 -18.05 5.05
C SER A 113 8.85 -17.51 4.45
N LYS A 114 8.84 -16.30 3.94
CA LYS A 114 10.03 -15.63 3.38
C LYS A 114 10.82 -14.82 4.39
N GLY A 115 10.31 -14.72 5.62
CA GLY A 115 11.01 -14.07 6.72
C GLY A 115 11.20 -12.57 6.53
N TYR A 116 10.28 -11.89 5.88
CA TYR A 116 10.40 -10.44 5.63
C TYR A 116 10.46 -9.61 6.89
N ALA A 117 9.85 -10.07 7.96
CA ALA A 117 9.85 -9.38 9.25
C ALA A 117 11.08 -9.70 10.11
N ILE A 118 11.84 -10.76 9.79
CA ILE A 118 12.98 -11.21 10.60
C ILE A 118 14.02 -10.10 10.84
N PRO A 119 14.42 -9.29 9.83
CA PRO A 119 15.40 -8.22 10.05
C PRO A 119 14.96 -7.16 11.07
N TYR A 120 13.67 -7.06 11.36
CA TYR A 120 13.11 -6.05 12.25
C TYR A 120 12.78 -6.60 13.64
N GLN A 121 12.86 -7.91 13.86
CA GLN A 121 12.55 -8.54 15.15
C GLN A 121 13.42 -8.04 16.31
N PRO A 122 14.74 -7.78 16.13
CA PRO A 122 15.54 -7.21 17.19
C PRO A 122 15.24 -5.74 17.51
N ASP A 123 14.47 -5.08 16.67
CA ASP A 123 14.07 -3.69 16.87
C ASP A 123 13.07 -3.60 18.03
N HIS A 124 13.19 -2.56 18.83
CA HIS A 124 12.29 -2.34 19.98
C HIS A 124 10.88 -1.88 19.58
N ARG A 125 10.68 -1.57 18.28
CA ARG A 125 9.38 -1.16 17.76
C ARG A 125 8.47 -2.35 17.53
N SER A 126 7.15 -2.14 17.64
CA SER A 126 6.17 -3.15 17.26
C SER A 126 6.25 -3.48 15.78
N VAL A 127 6.26 -4.76 15.44
CA VAL A 127 6.21 -5.21 14.03
C VAL A 127 4.80 -5.68 13.72
N VAL A 128 4.16 -5.01 12.77
CA VAL A 128 2.79 -5.33 12.33
C VAL A 128 2.86 -5.86 10.92
N LYS A 129 2.33 -7.06 10.71
CA LYS A 129 2.28 -7.72 9.40
C LYS A 129 0.89 -7.56 8.80
N ILE A 130 0.83 -7.14 7.55
CA ILE A 130 -0.43 -6.90 6.85
C ILE A 130 -0.43 -7.63 5.51
N GLY A 131 -1.29 -8.61 5.37
CA GLY A 131 -1.60 -9.24 4.10
C GLY A 131 -2.77 -8.52 3.44
N VAL A 132 -2.60 -8.05 2.22
CA VAL A 132 -3.62 -7.30 1.48
C VAL A 132 -3.91 -8.01 0.17
N ASN A 133 -5.19 -8.23 -0.12
CA ASN A 133 -5.65 -8.74 -1.39
C ASN A 133 -6.30 -7.64 -2.22
N PHE A 134 -5.83 -7.46 -3.45
CA PHE A 134 -6.44 -6.58 -4.43
C PHE A 134 -7.37 -7.39 -5.33
N ASP A 135 -8.61 -6.95 -5.47
CA ASP A 135 -9.62 -7.58 -6.31
C ASP A 135 -9.69 -6.85 -7.66
N SER A 136 -9.27 -7.53 -8.73
CA SER A 136 -9.28 -6.95 -10.07
C SER A 136 -10.69 -6.72 -10.63
N THR A 137 -11.70 -7.42 -10.10
CA THR A 137 -13.11 -7.24 -10.48
C THR A 137 -13.66 -5.92 -9.96
N THR A 138 -13.45 -5.63 -8.68
CA THR A 138 -13.86 -4.37 -8.05
C THR A 138 -12.84 -3.26 -8.26
N ARG A 139 -11.61 -3.60 -8.68
CA ARG A 139 -10.49 -2.69 -8.94
C ARG A 139 -10.04 -1.91 -7.73
N THR A 140 -10.12 -2.54 -6.57
CA THR A 140 -9.67 -1.97 -5.32
C THR A 140 -9.25 -3.06 -4.36
N ILE A 141 -8.82 -2.67 -3.16
CA ILE A 141 -8.56 -3.61 -2.08
C ILE A 141 -9.85 -4.34 -1.73
N GLY A 142 -9.81 -5.68 -1.77
CA GLY A 142 -10.87 -6.53 -1.29
C GLY A 142 -10.76 -6.71 0.22
N ASP A 143 -9.97 -7.68 0.64
CA ASP A 143 -9.79 -8.03 2.04
C ASP A 143 -8.35 -7.83 2.51
N TRP A 144 -8.16 -7.73 3.81
CA TRP A 144 -6.85 -7.71 4.45
C TRP A 144 -6.86 -8.47 5.77
N VAL A 145 -5.68 -8.89 6.20
CA VAL A 145 -5.45 -9.53 7.50
C VAL A 145 -4.28 -8.84 8.19
N ILE A 146 -4.45 -8.53 9.45
CA ILE A 146 -3.44 -7.87 10.27
C ILE A 146 -2.98 -8.84 11.37
N ALA A 147 -1.66 -8.98 11.51
CA ALA A 147 -1.05 -9.75 12.59
C ALA A 147 -0.01 -8.89 13.31
N GLU A 148 -0.18 -8.71 14.60
CA GLU A 148 0.77 -8.00 15.46
C GLU A 148 1.67 -9.00 16.20
N GLU A 149 2.97 -8.69 16.26
CA GLU A 149 3.95 -9.42 17.06
C GLU A 149 4.44 -8.60 18.23
#